data_40c0c99117d9a551ac6c899f0b3ff785
#
_entry.id   40c0c99117d9a551ac6c899f0b3ff785
#
_cell.length_a   1.000
_cell.length_b   1.000
_cell.length_c   1.000
_cell.angle_alpha   90.00
_cell.angle_beta   90.00
_cell.angle_gamma   90.00
#
_symmetry.space_group_name_H-M   'P 1'
#
loop_
_entity.id
_entity.type
_entity.pdbx_description
1 polymer ?
#
loop_
_entity_poly.entity_id
_entity_poly.type
_entity_poly.pdbx_seq_one_letter_code
_entity_poly.pdbx_strand_id
1 'polypeptide(L)'
;NVEKDFRFEAAAASELYQNTKNDFGFNVPKIYWNQTSKNILCLDRVDGISIREVENLKLQNIDTKKLAQNIIQHFLRHAIRDGFFHADMHQGNLFVKKDGSIVPVDFGIMGRLDKKNRKYLAEILYGFIKRDYKKVSEVHFIAGLVSKEFSKEEFAQSLRSIGEPIFGQSSKNISGGKLLAQLFENTEKFKMQTQIQLVLLQKTMVVVEGVARKLDPDTNIWNISRPILENWLKEIKDPINKASDAVSEASEVLKRLPDLPIIMDRANEVMTLIAKGKFNPNTLAYRSLREEELKLELMRNKILGGVLV
;
A
#
# COMPACT_ATOMS: atom_id res chain seq x y z
N ASN A 1 5.14 10.95 21.88
CA ASN A 1 5.24 12.43 21.76
C ASN A 1 5.52 12.93 20.32
N VAL A 2 5.27 12.11 19.30
CA VAL A 2 5.39 12.48 17.88
C VAL A 2 4.25 13.42 17.45
N GLU A 3 3.08 13.30 18.06
CA GLU A 3 1.87 14.12 17.80
C GLU A 3 2.00 15.63 18.10
N LYS A 4 3.10 16.06 18.71
CA LYS A 4 3.30 17.47 19.09
C LYS A 4 4.35 18.19 18.26
N ASP A 5 4.81 17.61 17.16
CA ASP A 5 5.85 18.22 16.33
C ASP A 5 5.32 18.35 14.88
N PHE A 6 4.88 19.53 14.53
CA PHE A 6 4.32 19.83 13.19
C PHE A 6 5.27 19.62 12.02
N ARG A 7 6.56 19.45 12.28
CA ARG A 7 7.52 19.09 11.20
C ARG A 7 7.25 17.70 10.64
N PHE A 8 6.70 16.76 11.43
CA PHE A 8 6.29 15.45 10.94
C PHE A 8 5.05 15.52 10.04
N GLU A 9 4.10 16.38 10.41
CA GLU A 9 2.92 16.64 9.57
C GLU A 9 3.31 17.32 8.26
N ALA A 10 4.19 18.31 8.30
CA ALA A 10 4.77 18.95 7.12
C ALA A 10 5.48 17.94 6.21
N ALA A 11 6.26 17.02 6.79
CA ALA A 11 6.94 15.96 6.04
C ALA A 11 5.95 15.00 5.37
N ALA A 12 4.88 14.63 6.08
CA ALA A 12 3.82 13.78 5.56
C ALA A 12 3.08 14.45 4.38
N ALA A 13 2.74 15.74 4.50
CA ALA A 13 2.15 16.53 3.41
C ALA A 13 3.09 16.59 2.20
N SER A 14 4.39 16.83 2.41
CA SER A 14 5.38 16.88 1.33
C SER A 14 5.53 15.54 0.62
N GLU A 15 5.54 14.42 1.35
CA GLU A 15 5.59 13.09 0.74
C GLU A 15 4.33 12.80 -0.08
N LEU A 16 3.14 13.12 0.47
CA LEU A 16 1.89 12.97 -0.26
C LEU A 16 1.88 13.81 -1.53
N TYR A 17 2.35 15.06 -1.48
CA TYR A 17 2.49 15.91 -2.66
C TYR A 17 3.38 15.27 -3.73
N GLN A 18 4.55 14.74 -3.35
CA GLN A 18 5.47 14.10 -4.29
C GLN A 18 4.82 12.90 -4.99
N ASN A 19 4.07 12.09 -4.26
CA ASN A 19 3.38 10.91 -4.79
C ASN A 19 2.22 11.28 -5.72
N THR A 20 1.53 12.39 -5.44
CA THR A 20 0.25 12.75 -6.08
C THR A 20 0.32 13.95 -7.03
N LYS A 21 1.48 14.57 -7.22
CA LYS A 21 1.64 15.78 -8.06
C LYS A 21 1.15 15.65 -9.51
N ASN A 22 1.05 14.43 -10.02
CA ASN A 22 0.54 14.11 -11.36
C ASN A 22 -0.91 13.58 -11.32
N ASP A 23 -1.55 13.52 -10.16
CA ASP A 23 -2.92 13.02 -10.04
C ASP A 23 -3.91 14.16 -10.35
N PHE A 24 -4.54 14.08 -11.49
CA PHE A 24 -5.53 15.08 -11.89
C PHE A 24 -6.71 15.10 -10.90
N GLY A 25 -7.09 16.30 -10.45
CA GLY A 25 -8.22 16.47 -9.52
C GLY A 25 -7.87 16.24 -8.04
N PHE A 26 -6.59 16.15 -7.70
CA PHE A 26 -6.10 16.07 -6.32
C PHE A 26 -4.92 17.01 -6.10
N ASN A 27 -4.99 17.85 -5.08
CA ASN A 27 -3.96 18.85 -4.80
C ASN A 27 -3.59 18.80 -3.32
N VAL A 28 -2.30 18.85 -3.02
CA VAL A 28 -1.79 18.99 -1.65
C VAL A 28 -1.26 20.42 -1.48
N PRO A 29 -1.63 21.15 -0.41
CA PRO A 29 -1.11 22.48 -0.13
C PRO A 29 0.41 22.48 -0.02
N LYS A 30 1.06 23.50 -0.58
CA LYS A 30 2.50 23.68 -0.46
C LYS A 30 2.88 23.97 1.00
N ILE A 31 3.96 23.36 1.46
CA ILE A 31 4.54 23.61 2.78
C ILE A 31 5.62 24.67 2.70
N TYR A 32 5.58 25.63 3.60
CA TYR A 32 6.61 26.67 3.77
C TYR A 32 7.56 26.27 4.89
N TRP A 33 8.59 25.51 4.54
CA TRP A 33 9.54 24.93 5.48
C TRP A 33 10.28 25.97 6.33
N ASN A 34 10.59 27.15 5.76
CA ASN A 34 11.28 28.22 6.48
C ASN A 34 10.42 28.85 7.60
N GLN A 35 9.09 28.68 7.53
CA GLN A 35 8.13 29.16 8.51
C GLN A 35 7.55 28.01 9.37
N THR A 36 7.90 26.79 9.06
CA THR A 36 7.43 25.59 9.79
C THR A 36 8.42 25.23 10.89
N SER A 37 7.91 25.00 12.09
CA SER A 37 8.68 24.63 13.26
C SER A 37 7.99 23.51 14.05
N LYS A 38 8.54 23.14 15.18
CA LYS A 38 7.91 22.14 16.06
C LYS A 38 6.48 22.49 16.45
N ASN A 39 6.19 23.78 16.65
CA ASN A 39 4.90 24.26 17.18
C ASN A 39 4.06 25.00 16.13
N ILE A 40 4.56 25.17 14.92
CA ILE A 40 3.91 25.95 13.86
C ILE A 40 4.01 25.17 12.54
N LEU A 41 2.87 24.93 11.90
CA LEU A 41 2.80 24.44 10.52
C LEU A 41 2.35 25.60 9.62
N CYS A 42 3.16 25.90 8.60
CA CYS A 42 2.84 26.92 7.59
C CYS A 42 2.64 26.27 6.25
N LEU A 43 1.45 26.39 5.69
CA LEU A 43 1.07 25.83 4.39
C LEU A 43 0.25 26.84 3.60
N ASP A 44 0.09 26.60 2.28
CA ASP A 44 -0.79 27.40 1.43
C ASP A 44 -2.21 27.45 1.99
N ARG A 45 -2.80 28.64 1.99
CA ARG A 45 -4.24 28.77 2.24
C ARG A 45 -5.02 28.05 1.14
N VAL A 46 -5.92 27.17 1.54
CA VAL A 46 -6.82 26.49 0.61
C VAL A 46 -7.99 27.40 0.28
N ASP A 47 -8.03 27.87 -0.97
CA ASP A 47 -9.17 28.62 -1.48
C ASP A 47 -10.15 27.62 -2.13
N GLY A 48 -11.09 27.11 -1.32
CA GLY A 48 -12.04 26.07 -1.69
C GLY A 48 -13.23 26.01 -0.75
N ILE A 49 -14.24 25.25 -1.15
CA ILE A 49 -15.46 24.99 -0.38
C ILE A 49 -15.26 23.69 0.41
N SER A 50 -15.64 23.68 1.68
CA SER A 50 -15.61 22.41 2.45
C SER A 50 -16.51 21.36 1.80
N ILE A 51 -16.01 20.13 1.66
CA ILE A 51 -16.76 19.03 1.02
C ILE A 51 -18.07 18.69 1.77
N ARG A 52 -18.22 19.11 3.02
CA ARG A 52 -19.46 18.96 3.81
C ARG A 52 -20.59 19.87 3.32
N GLU A 53 -20.27 20.96 2.59
CA GLU A 53 -21.21 21.98 2.14
C GLU A 53 -21.78 21.63 0.74
N VAL A 54 -22.45 20.47 0.64
CA VAL A 54 -22.89 19.88 -0.64
C VAL A 54 -23.75 20.84 -1.46
N GLU A 55 -24.66 21.59 -0.82
CA GLU A 55 -25.51 22.55 -1.53
C GLU A 55 -24.69 23.73 -2.10
N ASN A 56 -23.68 24.19 -1.36
CA ASN A 56 -22.79 25.24 -1.85
C ASN A 56 -21.93 24.73 -3.04
N LEU A 57 -21.47 23.48 -3.00
CA LEU A 57 -20.78 22.85 -4.14
C LEU A 57 -21.67 22.83 -5.41
N LYS A 58 -22.95 22.47 -5.26
CA LYS A 58 -23.92 22.47 -6.37
C LYS A 58 -24.17 23.87 -6.92
N LEU A 59 -24.30 24.88 -6.04
CA LEU A 59 -24.47 26.28 -6.43
C LEU A 59 -23.28 26.80 -7.24
N GLN A 60 -22.07 26.28 -6.99
CA GLN A 60 -20.87 26.59 -7.75
C GLN A 60 -20.68 25.69 -9.01
N ASN A 61 -21.74 24.97 -9.42
CA ASN A 61 -21.73 24.05 -10.57
C ASN A 61 -20.68 22.94 -10.48
N ILE A 62 -20.31 22.50 -9.26
CA ILE A 62 -19.41 21.38 -9.07
C ILE A 62 -20.22 20.09 -9.17
N ASP A 63 -19.79 19.18 -10.05
CA ASP A 63 -20.38 17.85 -10.20
C ASP A 63 -20.09 16.97 -8.98
N THR A 64 -21.06 16.90 -8.06
CA THR A 64 -20.93 16.14 -6.81
C THR A 64 -20.84 14.64 -7.05
N LYS A 65 -21.42 14.12 -8.13
CA LYS A 65 -21.33 12.71 -8.51
C LYS A 65 -19.93 12.34 -8.94
N LYS A 66 -19.32 13.17 -9.81
CA LYS A 66 -17.91 13.01 -10.20
C LYS A 66 -16.98 13.18 -9.02
N LEU A 67 -17.27 14.12 -8.12
CA LEU A 67 -16.50 14.34 -6.90
C LEU A 67 -16.54 13.11 -5.97
N ALA A 68 -17.72 12.48 -5.81
CA ALA A 68 -17.88 11.23 -5.05
C ALA A 68 -17.04 10.08 -5.63
N GLN A 69 -16.98 9.98 -6.95
CA GLN A 69 -16.12 9.00 -7.62
C GLN A 69 -14.63 9.30 -7.40
N ASN A 70 -14.25 10.56 -7.56
CA ASN A 70 -12.85 11.00 -7.44
C ASN A 70 -12.27 10.73 -6.05
N ILE A 71 -13.03 11.01 -4.97
CA ILE A 71 -12.53 10.79 -3.61
C ILE A 71 -12.21 9.31 -3.35
N ILE A 72 -13.08 8.40 -3.81
CA ILE A 72 -12.84 6.95 -3.71
C ILE A 72 -11.63 6.54 -4.54
N GLN A 73 -11.53 7.04 -5.77
CA GLN A 73 -10.44 6.70 -6.68
C GLN A 73 -9.08 7.17 -6.16
N HIS A 74 -8.99 8.41 -5.66
CA HIS A 74 -7.76 8.94 -5.10
C HIS A 74 -7.34 8.16 -3.85
N PHE A 75 -8.25 7.92 -2.92
CA PHE A 75 -7.96 7.11 -1.74
C PHE A 75 -7.37 5.74 -2.10
N LEU A 76 -8.02 5.02 -3.01
CA LEU A 76 -7.55 3.69 -3.42
C LEU A 76 -6.22 3.73 -4.17
N ARG A 77 -6.02 4.71 -5.06
CA ARG A 77 -4.74 4.87 -5.76
C ARG A 77 -3.61 5.11 -4.78
N HIS A 78 -3.78 6.05 -3.86
CA HIS A 78 -2.76 6.36 -2.86
C HIS A 78 -2.46 5.16 -1.94
N ALA A 79 -3.49 4.41 -1.53
CA ALA A 79 -3.31 3.22 -0.71
C ALA A 79 -2.61 2.07 -1.46
N ILE A 80 -2.99 1.81 -2.72
CA ILE A 80 -2.56 0.63 -3.47
C ILE A 80 -1.34 0.94 -4.35
N ARG A 81 -1.34 2.04 -5.11
CA ARG A 81 -0.23 2.44 -5.98
C ARG A 81 0.96 2.94 -5.16
N ASP A 82 0.72 3.88 -4.26
CA ASP A 82 1.79 4.57 -3.54
C ASP A 82 2.12 3.89 -2.21
N GLY A 83 1.13 3.23 -1.59
CA GLY A 83 1.25 2.67 -0.25
C GLY A 83 1.36 3.73 0.83
N PHE A 84 1.01 4.98 0.50
CA PHE A 84 1.00 6.11 1.41
C PHE A 84 -0.27 6.92 1.18
N PHE A 85 -1.14 6.99 2.17
CA PHE A 85 -2.47 7.58 2.04
C PHE A 85 -2.87 8.38 3.28
N HIS A 86 -3.71 9.37 3.05
CA HIS A 86 -4.35 10.14 4.11
C HIS A 86 -5.35 9.26 4.86
N ALA A 87 -5.13 9.04 6.14
CA ALA A 87 -5.91 8.09 6.92
C ALA A 87 -7.02 8.73 7.76
N ASP A 88 -7.26 10.02 7.59
CA ASP A 88 -8.33 10.77 8.24
C ASP A 88 -9.10 11.66 7.25
N MET A 89 -9.64 11.05 6.19
CA MET A 89 -10.36 11.72 5.09
C MET A 89 -11.81 12.07 5.47
N HIS A 90 -12.02 12.57 6.68
CA HIS A 90 -13.36 13.02 7.06
C HIS A 90 -13.69 14.37 6.37
N GLN A 91 -14.99 14.67 6.30
CA GLN A 91 -15.50 15.84 5.56
C GLN A 91 -14.97 17.20 6.09
N GLY A 92 -14.43 17.27 7.29
CA GLY A 92 -13.81 18.47 7.84
C GLY A 92 -12.41 18.75 7.29
N ASN A 93 -11.71 17.70 6.85
CA ASN A 93 -10.33 17.79 6.33
C ASN A 93 -10.26 17.89 4.81
N LEU A 94 -11.40 17.98 4.12
CA LEU A 94 -11.43 17.98 2.65
C LEU A 94 -12.09 19.24 2.13
N PHE A 95 -11.38 19.93 1.24
CA PHE A 95 -11.86 21.10 0.51
C PHE A 95 -11.92 20.79 -0.99
N VAL A 96 -12.76 21.52 -1.71
CA VAL A 96 -12.96 21.39 -3.15
C VAL A 96 -12.74 22.73 -3.80
N LYS A 97 -11.80 22.80 -4.74
CA LYS A 97 -11.55 24.01 -5.55
C LYS A 97 -12.62 24.20 -6.62
N LYS A 98 -12.64 25.38 -7.26
CA LYS A 98 -13.59 25.71 -8.35
C LYS A 98 -13.49 24.76 -9.55
N ASP A 99 -12.33 24.17 -9.79
CA ASP A 99 -12.10 23.17 -10.86
C ASP A 99 -12.55 21.74 -10.46
N GLY A 100 -13.10 21.55 -9.26
CA GLY A 100 -13.50 20.27 -8.73
C GLY A 100 -12.36 19.45 -8.11
N SER A 101 -11.15 20.00 -8.00
CA SER A 101 -10.01 19.33 -7.37
C SER A 101 -10.19 19.22 -5.86
N ILE A 102 -9.89 18.04 -5.32
CA ILE A 102 -9.92 17.75 -3.89
C ILE A 102 -8.61 18.20 -3.25
N VAL A 103 -8.71 18.90 -2.12
CA VAL A 103 -7.57 19.38 -1.36
C VAL A 103 -7.70 18.91 0.08
N PRO A 104 -6.92 17.92 0.52
CA PRO A 104 -6.88 17.53 1.92
C PRO A 104 -6.11 18.57 2.75
N VAL A 105 -6.50 18.69 4.00
CA VAL A 105 -5.79 19.43 5.04
C VAL A 105 -5.66 18.54 6.27
N ASP A 106 -4.77 18.86 7.20
CA ASP A 106 -4.49 18.04 8.37
C ASP A 106 -3.87 16.67 8.01
N PHE A 107 -2.54 16.62 7.97
CA PHE A 107 -1.78 15.43 7.60
C PHE A 107 -1.22 14.70 8.82
N GLY A 108 -1.82 14.90 9.99
CA GLY A 108 -1.39 14.30 11.26
C GLY A 108 -1.56 12.78 11.30
N ILE A 109 -2.53 12.24 10.55
CA ILE A 109 -2.78 10.79 10.50
C ILE A 109 -2.63 10.28 9.07
N MET A 110 -1.49 9.62 8.81
CA MET A 110 -1.21 8.99 7.52
C MET A 110 -1.08 7.48 7.67
N GLY A 111 -1.57 6.75 6.68
CA GLY A 111 -1.41 5.30 6.57
C GLY A 111 -0.26 4.92 5.65
N ARG A 112 0.44 3.84 6.00
CA ARG A 112 1.54 3.31 5.18
C ARG A 112 1.40 1.80 5.00
N LEU A 113 1.46 1.37 3.74
CA LEU A 113 1.40 -0.04 3.35
C LEU A 113 2.66 -0.38 2.56
N ASP A 114 3.37 -1.41 2.97
CA ASP A 114 4.46 -1.95 2.19
C ASP A 114 3.96 -2.66 0.91
N LYS A 115 4.85 -2.96 0.00
CA LYS A 115 4.54 -3.56 -1.31
C LYS A 115 3.78 -4.90 -1.17
N LYS A 116 4.13 -5.70 -0.18
CA LYS A 116 3.51 -7.00 0.09
C LYS A 116 2.07 -6.85 0.58
N ASN A 117 1.85 -5.97 1.55
CA ASN A 117 0.51 -5.68 2.10
C ASN A 117 -0.40 -5.02 1.06
N ARG A 118 0.12 -4.14 0.19
CA ARG A 118 -0.64 -3.58 -0.94
C ARG A 118 -1.16 -4.68 -1.87
N LYS A 119 -0.31 -5.66 -2.19
CA LYS A 119 -0.69 -6.79 -3.04
C LYS A 119 -1.78 -7.63 -2.39
N TYR A 120 -1.62 -7.99 -1.11
CA TYR A 120 -2.64 -8.75 -0.40
C TYR A 120 -3.97 -8.01 -0.33
N LEU A 121 -3.94 -6.72 -0.01
CA LEU A 121 -5.13 -5.87 0.01
C LEU A 121 -5.86 -5.88 -1.34
N ALA A 122 -5.14 -5.64 -2.43
CA ALA A 122 -5.74 -5.61 -3.76
C ALA A 122 -6.32 -6.97 -4.17
N GLU A 123 -5.63 -8.07 -3.88
CA GLU A 123 -6.12 -9.43 -4.15
C GLU A 123 -7.37 -9.77 -3.31
N ILE A 124 -7.41 -9.35 -2.05
CA ILE A 124 -8.58 -9.54 -1.15
C ILE A 124 -9.77 -8.74 -1.68
N LEU A 125 -9.61 -7.44 -1.92
CA LEU A 125 -10.69 -6.59 -2.41
C LEU A 125 -11.22 -7.06 -3.77
N TYR A 126 -10.31 -7.42 -4.68
CA TYR A 126 -10.68 -7.94 -5.99
C TYR A 126 -11.38 -9.30 -5.91
N GLY A 127 -10.93 -10.18 -5.02
CA GLY A 127 -11.56 -11.47 -4.78
C GLY A 127 -13.00 -11.31 -4.27
N PHE A 128 -13.26 -10.35 -3.37
CA PHE A 128 -14.63 -10.01 -2.95
C PHE A 128 -15.47 -9.50 -4.13
N ILE A 129 -14.94 -8.59 -4.96
CA ILE A 129 -15.64 -8.09 -6.16
C ILE A 129 -16.00 -9.23 -7.12
N LYS A 130 -15.13 -10.23 -7.25
CA LYS A 130 -15.36 -11.42 -8.10
C LYS A 130 -16.15 -12.54 -7.40
N ARG A 131 -16.47 -12.40 -6.12
CA ARG A 131 -17.08 -13.42 -5.26
C ARG A 131 -16.25 -14.71 -5.19
N ASP A 132 -14.92 -14.58 -5.36
CA ASP A 132 -13.98 -15.69 -5.23
C ASP A 132 -13.49 -15.82 -3.80
N TYR A 133 -14.34 -16.30 -2.92
CA TYR A 133 -14.06 -16.41 -1.50
C TYR A 133 -12.98 -17.43 -1.17
N LYS A 134 -12.74 -18.43 -2.04
CA LYS A 134 -11.62 -19.35 -1.90
C LYS A 134 -10.29 -18.60 -2.06
N LYS A 135 -10.20 -17.79 -3.12
CA LYS A 135 -9.00 -16.97 -3.34
C LYS A 135 -8.77 -15.96 -2.22
N VAL A 136 -9.83 -15.31 -1.75
CA VAL A 136 -9.75 -14.39 -0.60
C VAL A 136 -9.21 -15.11 0.64
N SER A 137 -9.72 -16.31 0.93
CA SER A 137 -9.23 -17.14 2.04
C SER A 137 -7.75 -17.48 1.87
N GLU A 138 -7.34 -18.00 0.72
CA GLU A 138 -5.92 -18.32 0.43
C GLU A 138 -5.01 -17.13 0.71
N VAL A 139 -5.38 -15.93 0.23
CA VAL A 139 -4.57 -14.73 0.44
C VAL A 139 -4.45 -14.38 1.93
N HIS A 140 -5.51 -14.52 2.71
CA HIS A 140 -5.44 -14.28 4.16
C HIS A 140 -4.47 -15.23 4.87
N PHE A 141 -4.47 -16.52 4.49
CA PHE A 141 -3.53 -17.50 5.05
C PHE A 141 -2.08 -17.22 4.60
N ILE A 142 -1.87 -16.88 3.32
CA ILE A 142 -0.54 -16.52 2.79
C ILE A 142 -0.01 -15.25 3.46
N ALA A 143 -0.88 -14.29 3.74
CA ALA A 143 -0.54 -13.06 4.44
C ALA A 143 -0.26 -13.27 5.94
N GLY A 144 -0.57 -14.46 6.48
CA GLY A 144 -0.44 -14.75 7.91
C GLY A 144 -1.48 -14.02 8.78
N LEU A 145 -2.58 -13.58 8.17
CA LEU A 145 -3.65 -12.87 8.88
C LEU A 145 -4.56 -13.83 9.65
N VAL A 146 -4.66 -15.10 9.24
CA VAL A 146 -5.46 -16.14 9.88
C VAL A 146 -4.55 -17.22 10.42
N SER A 147 -4.83 -17.72 11.63
CA SER A 147 -4.07 -18.81 12.25
C SER A 147 -4.16 -20.09 11.41
N LYS A 148 -3.02 -20.80 11.29
CA LYS A 148 -2.93 -22.07 10.53
C LYS A 148 -3.73 -23.23 11.14
N GLU A 149 -4.25 -23.08 12.34
CA GLU A 149 -5.11 -24.08 13.00
C GLU A 149 -6.50 -24.19 12.35
N PHE A 150 -6.92 -23.15 11.60
CA PHE A 150 -8.21 -23.13 10.91
C PHE A 150 -8.11 -23.69 9.48
N SER A 151 -9.22 -24.26 8.99
CA SER A 151 -9.36 -24.70 7.61
C SER A 151 -9.58 -23.50 6.67
N LYS A 152 -8.92 -23.53 5.50
CA LYS A 152 -9.12 -22.51 4.45
C LYS A 152 -10.56 -22.55 3.93
N GLU A 153 -11.14 -23.73 3.86
CA GLU A 153 -12.52 -23.97 3.40
C GLU A 153 -13.53 -23.39 4.38
N GLU A 154 -13.33 -23.60 5.68
CA GLU A 154 -14.17 -23.00 6.72
C GLU A 154 -14.11 -21.48 6.70
N PHE A 155 -12.91 -20.91 6.58
CA PHE A 155 -12.75 -19.48 6.47
C PHE A 155 -13.38 -18.92 5.18
N ALA A 156 -13.23 -19.60 4.03
CA ALA A 156 -13.88 -19.23 2.78
C ALA A 156 -15.43 -19.27 2.89
N GLN A 157 -15.98 -20.25 3.59
CA GLN A 157 -17.43 -20.32 3.89
C GLN A 157 -17.89 -19.13 4.74
N SER A 158 -17.11 -18.78 5.75
CA SER A 158 -17.40 -17.62 6.60
C SER A 158 -17.33 -16.30 5.79
N LEU A 159 -16.33 -16.13 4.92
CA LEU A 159 -16.26 -14.98 4.01
C LEU A 159 -17.45 -14.92 3.05
N ARG A 160 -17.91 -16.07 2.55
CA ARG A 160 -19.09 -16.17 1.69
C ARG A 160 -20.36 -15.76 2.42
N SER A 161 -20.55 -16.21 3.67
CA SER A 161 -21.74 -15.84 4.47
C SER A 161 -21.86 -14.33 4.72
N ILE A 162 -20.71 -13.62 4.72
CA ILE A 162 -20.64 -12.16 4.82
C ILE A 162 -20.85 -11.49 3.45
N GLY A 163 -20.14 -11.97 2.43
CA GLY A 163 -20.11 -11.33 1.12
C GLY A 163 -21.41 -11.48 0.33
N GLU A 164 -22.03 -12.69 0.30
CA GLU A 164 -23.22 -12.94 -0.52
C GLU A 164 -24.41 -12.07 -0.15
N PRO A 165 -24.78 -11.86 1.13
CA PRO A 165 -25.87 -10.96 1.49
C PRO A 165 -25.62 -9.52 1.05
N ILE A 166 -24.37 -9.08 1.03
CA ILE A 166 -23.99 -7.71 0.64
C ILE A 166 -24.05 -7.57 -0.87
N PHE A 167 -23.43 -8.48 -1.62
CA PHE A 167 -23.40 -8.44 -3.09
C PHE A 167 -24.68 -8.94 -3.76
N GLY A 168 -25.57 -9.62 -3.02
CA GLY A 168 -26.90 -10.03 -3.48
C GLY A 168 -27.92 -8.92 -3.49
N GLN A 169 -27.64 -7.78 -2.85
CA GLN A 169 -28.55 -6.62 -2.81
C GLN A 169 -28.43 -5.76 -4.07
N SER A 170 -29.43 -4.87 -4.27
CA SER A 170 -29.30 -3.85 -5.31
C SER A 170 -28.06 -2.99 -5.08
N SER A 171 -27.43 -2.51 -6.15
CA SER A 171 -26.17 -1.75 -6.10
C SER A 171 -26.16 -0.56 -5.14
N LYS A 172 -27.34 0.02 -4.88
CA LYS A 172 -27.53 1.14 -3.94
C LYS A 172 -27.31 0.77 -2.47
N ASN A 173 -27.55 -0.50 -2.12
CA ASN A 173 -27.48 -0.99 -0.73
C ASN A 173 -26.15 -1.68 -0.38
N ILE A 174 -25.27 -1.84 -1.35
CA ILE A 174 -23.95 -2.46 -1.14
C ILE A 174 -23.04 -1.46 -0.43
N SER A 175 -22.68 -1.75 0.82
CA SER A 175 -21.78 -0.91 1.63
C SER A 175 -20.49 -1.64 1.94
N GLY A 176 -19.37 -0.99 1.64
CA GLY A 176 -18.04 -1.44 2.07
C GLY A 176 -17.90 -1.41 3.59
N GLY A 177 -18.52 -0.42 4.24
CA GLY A 177 -18.54 -0.32 5.69
C GLY A 177 -19.22 -1.50 6.37
N LYS A 178 -20.36 -1.98 5.83
CA LYS A 178 -21.03 -3.18 6.35
C LYS A 178 -20.18 -4.44 6.20
N LEU A 179 -19.54 -4.60 5.03
CA LEU A 179 -18.62 -5.72 4.80
C LEU A 179 -17.49 -5.72 5.82
N LEU A 180 -16.87 -4.56 6.02
CA LEU A 180 -15.76 -4.43 6.95
C LEU A 180 -16.17 -4.70 8.39
N ALA A 181 -17.33 -4.21 8.84
CA ALA A 181 -17.86 -4.50 10.19
C ALA A 181 -18.03 -6.01 10.41
N GLN A 182 -18.62 -6.72 9.45
CA GLN A 182 -18.80 -8.17 9.53
C GLN A 182 -17.47 -8.95 9.43
N LEU A 183 -16.48 -8.43 8.70
CA LEU A 183 -15.13 -9.00 8.70
C LEU A 183 -14.47 -8.87 10.07
N PHE A 184 -14.75 -7.80 10.81
CA PHE A 184 -14.25 -7.64 12.19
C PHE A 184 -14.82 -8.70 13.14
N GLU A 185 -16.10 -9.09 13.01
CA GLU A 185 -16.67 -10.18 13.79
C GLU A 185 -15.94 -11.50 13.55
N ASN A 186 -15.49 -11.74 12.32
CA ASN A 186 -14.67 -12.90 11.99
C ASN A 186 -13.26 -12.85 12.57
N THR A 187 -12.75 -11.66 12.90
CA THR A 187 -11.40 -11.48 13.46
C THR A 187 -11.23 -12.26 14.77
N GLU A 188 -12.22 -12.22 15.64
CA GLU A 188 -12.21 -12.98 16.89
C GLU A 188 -12.34 -14.47 16.64
N LYS A 189 -13.31 -14.89 15.82
CA LYS A 189 -13.61 -16.30 15.52
C LYS A 189 -12.41 -17.05 14.96
N PHE A 190 -11.64 -16.41 14.06
CA PHE A 190 -10.49 -17.02 13.37
C PHE A 190 -9.14 -16.57 13.92
N LYS A 191 -9.12 -16.00 15.14
CA LYS A 191 -7.89 -15.50 15.81
C LYS A 191 -6.97 -14.72 14.85
N MET A 192 -7.58 -13.82 14.08
CA MET A 192 -6.85 -13.05 13.06
C MET A 192 -5.87 -12.09 13.71
N GLN A 193 -4.65 -12.05 13.17
CA GLN A 193 -3.67 -11.04 13.58
C GLN A 193 -4.05 -9.68 12.99
N THR A 194 -4.34 -8.73 13.88
CA THR A 194 -4.73 -7.38 13.49
C THR A 194 -3.48 -6.53 13.23
N GLN A 195 -3.29 -6.14 11.99
CA GLN A 195 -2.26 -5.15 11.62
C GLN A 195 -2.85 -3.75 11.71
N ILE A 196 -2.23 -2.87 12.50
CA ILE A 196 -2.70 -1.49 12.73
C ILE A 196 -2.96 -0.74 11.42
N GLN A 197 -2.08 -0.90 10.44
CA GLN A 197 -2.20 -0.25 9.12
C GLN A 197 -3.44 -0.71 8.35
N LEU A 198 -3.80 -1.99 8.44
CA LEU A 198 -5.01 -2.52 7.79
C LEU A 198 -6.28 -2.01 8.48
N VAL A 199 -6.27 -1.92 9.81
CA VAL A 199 -7.38 -1.32 10.58
C VAL A 199 -7.56 0.15 10.21
N LEU A 200 -6.47 0.89 10.12
CA LEU A 200 -6.48 2.30 9.74
C LEU A 200 -7.04 2.48 8.32
N LEU A 201 -6.61 1.64 7.38
CA LEU A 201 -7.13 1.64 6.01
C LEU A 201 -8.64 1.33 5.98
N GLN A 202 -9.08 0.31 6.72
CA GLN A 202 -10.48 -0.05 6.81
C GLN A 202 -11.33 1.11 7.38
N LYS A 203 -10.88 1.71 8.48
CA LYS A 203 -11.53 2.91 9.05
C LYS A 203 -11.67 4.02 8.00
N THR A 204 -10.58 4.31 7.29
CA THR A 204 -10.57 5.36 6.27
C THR A 204 -11.49 5.02 5.11
N MET A 205 -11.54 3.78 4.67
CA MET A 205 -12.44 3.33 3.61
C MET A 205 -13.93 3.57 3.97
N VAL A 206 -14.31 3.29 5.23
CA VAL A 206 -15.67 3.58 5.73
C VAL A 206 -15.97 5.07 5.72
N VAL A 207 -15.01 5.89 6.17
CA VAL A 207 -15.14 7.36 6.17
C VAL A 207 -15.28 7.90 4.75
N VAL A 208 -14.41 7.46 3.83
CA VAL A 208 -14.44 7.85 2.41
C VAL A 208 -15.77 7.46 1.75
N GLU A 209 -16.27 6.24 2.01
CA GLU A 209 -17.60 5.83 1.53
C GLU A 209 -18.69 6.73 2.08
N GLY A 210 -18.64 7.06 3.36
CA GLY A 210 -19.61 7.96 4.00
C GLY A 210 -19.62 9.36 3.39
N VAL A 211 -18.44 9.93 3.09
CA VAL A 211 -18.31 11.22 2.40
C VAL A 211 -18.81 11.13 0.96
N ALA A 212 -18.44 10.08 0.23
CA ALA A 212 -18.88 9.88 -1.15
C ALA A 212 -20.42 9.75 -1.26
N ARG A 213 -21.06 9.01 -0.34
CA ARG A 213 -22.53 8.86 -0.30
C ARG A 213 -23.27 10.13 0.08
N LYS A 214 -22.67 11.06 0.80
CA LYS A 214 -23.26 12.39 1.02
C LYS A 214 -23.26 13.24 -0.24
N LEU A 215 -22.25 13.10 -1.08
CA LEU A 215 -22.12 13.79 -2.36
C LEU A 215 -23.05 13.20 -3.43
N ASP A 216 -23.13 11.86 -3.47
CA ASP A 216 -23.99 11.08 -4.35
C ASP A 216 -24.47 9.82 -3.61
N PRO A 217 -25.75 9.77 -3.17
CA PRO A 217 -26.33 8.63 -2.45
C PRO A 217 -26.29 7.30 -3.23
N ASP A 218 -26.22 7.36 -4.55
CA ASP A 218 -26.19 6.18 -5.42
C ASP A 218 -24.77 5.64 -5.63
N THR A 219 -23.77 6.25 -5.00
CA THR A 219 -22.37 5.83 -5.10
C THR A 219 -22.15 4.40 -4.66
N ASN A 220 -21.52 3.60 -5.51
CA ASN A 220 -21.12 2.23 -5.24
C ASN A 220 -19.59 2.13 -5.26
N ILE A 221 -19.00 2.01 -4.08
CA ILE A 221 -17.53 1.94 -3.91
C ILE A 221 -16.92 0.75 -4.67
N TRP A 222 -17.61 -0.38 -4.77
CA TRP A 222 -17.10 -1.60 -5.43
C TRP A 222 -16.98 -1.44 -6.94
N ASN A 223 -17.97 -0.79 -7.56
CA ASN A 223 -17.95 -0.51 -9.00
C ASN A 223 -16.83 0.47 -9.36
N ILE A 224 -16.59 1.46 -8.51
CA ILE A 224 -15.52 2.45 -8.68
C ILE A 224 -14.15 1.83 -8.44
N SER A 225 -14.04 0.93 -7.47
CA SER A 225 -12.79 0.26 -7.09
C SER A 225 -12.31 -0.75 -8.12
N ARG A 226 -13.24 -1.46 -8.78
CA ARG A 226 -12.94 -2.56 -9.70
C ARG A 226 -11.88 -2.22 -10.75
N PRO A 227 -12.03 -1.16 -11.58
CA PRO A 227 -11.05 -0.86 -12.62
C PRO A 227 -9.66 -0.52 -12.07
N ILE A 228 -9.61 0.13 -10.90
CA ILE A 228 -8.34 0.50 -10.25
C ILE A 228 -7.59 -0.77 -9.84
N LEU A 229 -8.28 -1.68 -9.18
CA LEU A 229 -7.72 -2.96 -8.72
C LEU A 229 -7.30 -3.85 -9.89
N GLU A 230 -8.14 -3.94 -10.94
CA GLU A 230 -7.83 -4.73 -12.14
C GLU A 230 -6.57 -4.23 -12.85
N ASN A 231 -6.45 -2.92 -13.04
CA ASN A 231 -5.29 -2.32 -13.71
C ASN A 231 -4.03 -2.53 -12.87
N TRP A 232 -4.08 -2.23 -11.58
CA TRP A 232 -2.93 -2.39 -10.72
C TRP A 232 -2.46 -3.85 -10.57
N LEU A 233 -3.40 -4.81 -10.46
CA LEU A 233 -3.08 -6.24 -10.43
C LEU A 233 -2.49 -6.75 -11.76
N LYS A 234 -2.89 -6.17 -12.90
CA LYS A 234 -2.27 -6.46 -14.19
C LYS A 234 -0.84 -5.95 -14.24
N GLU A 235 -0.60 -4.72 -13.82
CA GLU A 235 0.74 -4.10 -13.78
C GLU A 235 1.73 -4.92 -12.94
N ILE A 236 1.31 -5.43 -11.77
CA ILE A 236 2.18 -6.28 -10.93
C ILE A 236 2.44 -7.66 -11.56
N LYS A 237 1.48 -8.17 -12.33
CA LYS A 237 1.63 -9.48 -12.99
C LYS A 237 2.45 -9.43 -14.27
N ASP A 238 2.72 -8.24 -14.79
CA ASP A 238 3.53 -8.05 -15.99
C ASP A 238 4.95 -8.65 -15.78
N PRO A 239 5.43 -9.51 -16.71
CA PRO A 239 6.77 -10.10 -16.63
C PRO A 239 7.90 -9.08 -16.52
N ILE A 240 7.76 -7.91 -17.16
CA ILE A 240 8.76 -6.83 -17.13
C ILE A 240 8.89 -6.26 -15.70
N ASN A 241 7.75 -6.01 -15.04
CA ASN A 241 7.75 -5.51 -13.68
C ASN A 241 8.28 -6.55 -12.68
N LYS A 242 7.99 -7.84 -12.89
CA LYS A 242 8.56 -8.92 -12.06
C LYS A 242 10.08 -9.02 -12.18
N ALA A 243 10.63 -8.86 -13.39
CA ALA A 243 12.07 -8.87 -13.61
C ALA A 243 12.73 -7.66 -12.91
N SER A 244 12.14 -6.47 -13.04
CA SER A 244 12.61 -5.25 -12.33
C SER A 244 12.57 -5.43 -10.81
N ASP A 245 11.50 -6.02 -10.27
CA ASP A 245 11.36 -6.28 -8.84
C ASP A 245 12.40 -7.29 -8.33
N ALA A 246 12.63 -8.37 -9.06
CA ALA A 246 13.64 -9.37 -8.73
C ALA A 246 15.05 -8.77 -8.73
N VAL A 247 15.36 -7.89 -9.69
CA VAL A 247 16.65 -7.18 -9.74
C VAL A 247 16.79 -6.21 -8.56
N SER A 248 15.71 -5.50 -8.18
CA SER A 248 15.75 -4.58 -7.05
C SER A 248 15.90 -5.31 -5.70
N GLU A 249 15.18 -6.42 -5.51
CA GLU A 249 15.31 -7.26 -4.31
C GLU A 249 16.71 -7.89 -4.23
N ALA A 250 17.24 -8.40 -5.34
CA ALA A 250 18.61 -8.89 -5.40
C ALA A 250 19.63 -7.78 -5.05
N SER A 251 19.43 -6.56 -5.56
CA SER A 251 20.31 -5.43 -5.26
C SER A 251 20.25 -5.00 -3.79
N GLU A 252 19.09 -5.09 -3.14
CA GLU A 252 18.98 -4.80 -1.70
C GLU A 252 19.63 -5.87 -0.83
N VAL A 253 19.51 -7.16 -1.21
CA VAL A 253 20.20 -8.25 -0.55
C VAL A 253 21.71 -8.11 -0.73
N LEU A 254 22.16 -7.75 -1.94
CA LEU A 254 23.55 -7.48 -2.27
C LEU A 254 24.13 -6.32 -1.43
N LYS A 255 23.39 -5.24 -1.21
CA LYS A 255 23.82 -4.10 -0.37
C LYS A 255 23.98 -4.46 1.11
N ARG A 256 23.35 -5.54 1.57
CA ARG A 256 23.46 -6.01 2.97
C ARG A 256 24.61 -6.97 3.21
N LEU A 257 25.34 -7.36 2.15
CA LEU A 257 26.52 -8.20 2.24
C LEU A 257 27.78 -7.31 2.08
N PRO A 258 28.44 -6.93 3.18
CA PRO A 258 29.52 -5.94 3.16
C PRO A 258 30.73 -6.36 2.32
N ASP A 259 30.91 -7.67 2.08
CA ASP A 259 32.08 -8.23 1.40
C ASP A 259 31.88 -8.50 -0.10
N LEU A 260 30.69 -8.24 -0.64
CA LEU A 260 30.34 -8.60 -2.02
C LEU A 260 31.08 -7.79 -3.10
N PRO A 261 31.33 -6.48 -2.91
CA PRO A 261 32.16 -5.72 -3.86
C PRO A 261 33.57 -6.29 -4.00
N ILE A 262 34.16 -6.74 -2.89
CA ILE A 262 35.48 -7.34 -2.85
C ILE A 262 35.52 -8.68 -3.57
N ILE A 263 34.45 -9.50 -3.41
CA ILE A 263 34.31 -10.79 -4.09
C ILE A 263 34.12 -10.60 -5.60
N MET A 264 33.31 -9.62 -6.03
CA MET A 264 33.10 -9.31 -7.44
C MET A 264 34.37 -8.76 -8.12
N ASP A 265 35.14 -7.89 -7.47
CA ASP A 265 36.37 -7.38 -8.00
C ASP A 265 37.43 -8.50 -8.17
N ARG A 266 37.54 -9.39 -7.19
CA ARG A 266 38.40 -10.57 -7.28
C ARG A 266 37.97 -11.58 -8.33
N ALA A 267 36.67 -11.81 -8.48
CA ALA A 267 36.14 -12.68 -9.55
C ALA A 267 36.43 -12.11 -10.94
N ASN A 268 36.30 -10.80 -11.14
CA ASN A 268 36.66 -10.13 -12.38
C ASN A 268 38.17 -10.18 -12.67
N GLU A 269 39.03 -10.09 -11.64
CA GLU A 269 40.46 -10.25 -11.76
C GLU A 269 40.86 -11.66 -12.23
N VAL A 270 40.25 -12.70 -11.62
CA VAL A 270 40.45 -14.11 -12.04
C VAL A 270 39.95 -14.35 -13.47
N MET A 271 38.76 -13.83 -13.84
CA MET A 271 38.24 -13.92 -15.21
C MET A 271 39.17 -13.24 -16.22
N THR A 272 39.76 -12.10 -15.85
CA THR A 272 40.72 -11.41 -16.72
C THR A 272 42.02 -12.21 -16.89
N LEU A 273 42.50 -12.90 -15.85
CA LEU A 273 43.66 -13.77 -15.91
C LEU A 273 43.39 -15.02 -16.78
N ILE A 274 42.20 -15.59 -16.70
CA ILE A 274 41.74 -16.70 -17.54
C ILE A 274 41.69 -16.25 -19.01
N ALA A 275 41.10 -15.09 -19.29
CA ALA A 275 40.98 -14.55 -20.64
C ALA A 275 42.33 -14.24 -21.30
N LYS A 276 43.34 -13.88 -20.49
CA LYS A 276 44.74 -13.62 -20.95
C LYS A 276 45.59 -14.88 -21.03
N GLY A 277 45.07 -16.08 -20.78
CA GLY A 277 45.80 -17.35 -20.81
C GLY A 277 46.90 -17.45 -19.72
N LYS A 278 46.88 -16.61 -18.72
CA LYS A 278 47.85 -16.54 -17.59
C LYS A 278 47.31 -17.16 -16.30
N PHE A 279 46.23 -17.94 -16.38
CA PHE A 279 45.65 -18.56 -15.22
C PHE A 279 46.51 -19.70 -14.70
N ASN A 280 46.98 -19.53 -13.45
CA ASN A 280 47.67 -20.59 -12.72
C ASN A 280 46.87 -20.92 -11.44
N PRO A 281 46.35 -22.17 -11.27
CA PRO A 281 45.54 -22.58 -10.12
C PRO A 281 46.23 -22.40 -8.77
N ASN A 282 47.57 -22.22 -8.77
CA ASN A 282 48.35 -22.01 -7.56
C ASN A 282 48.58 -20.54 -7.21
N THR A 283 47.96 -19.60 -7.91
CA THR A 283 48.07 -18.18 -7.59
C THR A 283 47.36 -17.87 -6.27
N LEU A 284 47.92 -16.91 -5.51
CA LEU A 284 47.37 -16.46 -4.20
C LEU A 284 45.88 -16.05 -4.32
N ALA A 285 45.45 -15.49 -5.48
CA ALA A 285 44.07 -15.11 -5.75
C ALA A 285 43.11 -16.30 -5.79
N TYR A 286 43.54 -17.45 -6.35
CA TYR A 286 42.69 -18.67 -6.38
C TYR A 286 42.58 -19.33 -5.01
N ARG A 287 43.68 -19.34 -4.22
CA ARG A 287 43.63 -19.86 -2.84
C ARG A 287 42.75 -19.02 -1.94
N SER A 288 42.80 -17.69 -2.05
CA SER A 288 41.94 -16.81 -1.25
C SER A 288 40.47 -16.92 -1.60
N LEU A 289 40.13 -17.11 -2.88
CA LEU A 289 38.72 -17.36 -3.31
C LEU A 289 38.19 -18.69 -2.76
N ARG A 290 38.99 -19.73 -2.78
CA ARG A 290 38.60 -21.05 -2.25
C ARG A 290 38.45 -21.06 -0.73
N GLU A 291 39.27 -20.28 -0.01
CA GLU A 291 39.11 -20.11 1.45
C GLU A 291 37.86 -19.30 1.79
N GLU A 292 37.47 -18.31 0.98
CA GLU A 292 36.24 -17.54 1.17
C GLU A 292 34.98 -18.35 0.78
N GLU A 293 35.05 -19.15 -0.28
CA GLU A 293 33.98 -20.09 -0.62
C GLU A 293 33.70 -21.08 0.52
N LEU A 294 34.74 -21.64 1.12
CA LEU A 294 34.62 -22.52 2.29
C LEU A 294 34.00 -21.80 3.50
N LYS A 295 34.35 -20.52 3.72
CA LYS A 295 33.75 -19.70 4.79
C LYS A 295 32.29 -19.42 4.54
N LEU A 296 31.90 -19.12 3.29
CA LEU A 296 30.51 -18.90 2.88
C LEU A 296 29.68 -20.21 3.00
N GLU A 297 30.23 -21.34 2.62
CA GLU A 297 29.59 -22.66 2.82
C GLU A 297 29.39 -22.98 4.31
N LEU A 298 30.37 -22.71 5.14
CA LEU A 298 30.28 -22.88 6.59
C LEU A 298 29.25 -21.92 7.21
N MET A 299 29.16 -20.68 6.75
CA MET A 299 28.12 -19.73 7.18
C MET A 299 26.74 -20.17 6.72
N ARG A 300 26.60 -20.59 5.45
CA ARG A 300 25.33 -21.13 4.91
C ARG A 300 24.84 -22.33 5.71
N ASN A 301 25.72 -23.25 6.05
CA ASN A 301 25.41 -24.43 6.84
C ASN A 301 25.07 -24.09 8.31
N LYS A 302 25.68 -23.04 8.88
CA LYS A 302 25.31 -22.50 10.20
C LYS A 302 23.92 -21.84 10.19
N ILE A 303 23.58 -21.10 9.13
CA ILE A 303 22.27 -20.45 8.96
C ILE A 303 21.18 -21.52 8.75
N LEU A 304 21.46 -22.54 7.93
CA LEU A 304 20.52 -23.65 7.69
C LEU A 304 20.40 -24.58 8.91
N GLY A 305 21.46 -24.77 9.68
CA GLY A 305 21.44 -25.55 10.93
C GLY A 305 20.81 -24.81 12.13
N GLY A 306 20.77 -23.47 12.11
CA GLY A 306 20.10 -22.65 13.14
C GLY A 306 18.60 -22.45 12.94
N VAL A 307 18.04 -22.95 11.83
CA VAL A 307 16.58 -22.92 11.53
C VAL A 307 15.89 -24.25 11.93
N LEU A 308 16.64 -25.23 12.43
CA LEU A 308 16.16 -26.57 12.82
C LEU A 308 16.26 -26.84 14.32
N VAL A 309 16.38 -25.81 15.17
CA VAL A 309 16.26 -25.97 16.65
C VAL A 309 15.15 -25.06 17.17
#